data_551e26f34f5681c3616db91f63a186c1
#
_entry.id   551e26f34f5681c3616db91f63a186c1
#
_cell.length_a   1.000
_cell.length_b   1.000
_cell.length_c   1.000
_cell.angle_alpha   90.00
_cell.angle_beta   90.00
_cell.angle_gamma   90.00
#
_symmetry.space_group_name_H-M   'P 1'
#
loop_
_entity.id
_entity.type
_entity.pdbx_description
1 polymer ?
#
loop_
_entity_poly.entity_id
_entity_poly.type
_entity_poly.pdbx_seq_one_letter_code
_entity_poly.pdbx_strand_id
1 'polypeptide(L)'
;MIELDESKRLDINYLEAHGDLYPLMKNAGKAVYETIKDFYGGGRNILFICGPGNNGGDGFIAAALLGLENRVRIVLLTGGKAKVGEMSEKAMSEIKNASIIKNPAKNVIQEHIKWSDIIVDSLLGTGLRRDLSGEYASAVEIINKSGKPVISVDIPTGFGNALQIRPKMTVTFTDTKEGMTPENSGEIVIRSIGIEKALIENAGAGEIAFFPEYEKDTHKGMNGRLLMIAGWAYHGSGIIASRAAMAALPDLVNVVVPENKYTTFTSSLHEQVVHTYSKSVLTNILENATGAVIGPGMGYSALSREIMNTVAKSGVNIVLDAEAIRMAGEGDIEIRKGMVFTPHSTEFKLLTGMEPGRENAEKFAHDRNCVILLKGTTDIITTGENTILSHGGSPRMAMGGTGDILAGLTGGFISRGMSPFRSAVLASFINKKNGEDMEKYSSYWFGIDDMIENLNPMMRKYYAFAHGTGNL
;
A
#
# COMPACT_ATOMS: atom_id res chain seq x y z
N MET A 1 -2.44 5.15 -13.69
CA MET A 1 -3.03 3.89 -13.12
C MET A 1 -2.58 3.73 -11.69
N ILE A 2 -3.48 3.24 -10.84
CA ILE A 2 -3.20 3.02 -9.41
C ILE A 2 -3.38 1.54 -9.03
N GLU A 3 -2.58 1.08 -8.04
CA GLU A 3 -2.75 -0.25 -7.44
C GLU A 3 -4.13 -0.38 -6.78
N LEU A 4 -4.68 -1.59 -6.67
CA LEU A 4 -6.00 -1.78 -6.03
C LEU A 4 -6.03 -1.29 -4.57
N ASP A 5 -4.94 -1.52 -3.83
CA ASP A 5 -4.82 -1.08 -2.43
C ASP A 5 -4.62 0.44 -2.29
N GLU A 6 -4.33 1.16 -3.40
CA GLU A 6 -4.25 2.63 -3.40
C GLU A 6 -5.58 3.28 -3.02
N SER A 7 -6.70 2.72 -3.47
CA SER A 7 -8.02 3.22 -3.04
C SER A 7 -8.19 3.13 -1.52
N LYS A 8 -7.77 2.02 -0.91
CA LYS A 8 -7.81 1.85 0.55
C LYS A 8 -6.86 2.83 1.26
N ARG A 9 -5.67 3.07 0.70
CA ARG A 9 -4.73 4.09 1.20
C ARG A 9 -5.38 5.47 1.24
N LEU A 10 -6.01 5.86 0.15
CA LEU A 10 -6.65 7.17 0.02
C LEU A 10 -7.84 7.33 0.96
N ASP A 11 -8.66 6.29 1.12
CA ASP A 11 -9.76 6.29 2.09
C ASP A 11 -9.24 6.50 3.53
N ILE A 12 -8.16 5.80 3.92
CA ILE A 12 -7.57 5.93 5.26
C ILE A 12 -6.95 7.32 5.45
N ASN A 13 -6.24 7.86 4.44
CA ASN A 13 -5.69 9.22 4.50
C ASN A 13 -6.82 10.27 4.61
N TYR A 14 -7.90 10.07 3.88
CA TYR A 14 -9.07 10.95 3.97
C TYR A 14 -9.74 10.85 5.35
N LEU A 15 -9.88 9.64 5.89
CA LEU A 15 -10.40 9.42 7.24
C LEU A 15 -9.54 10.09 8.31
N GLU A 16 -8.20 9.99 8.21
CA GLU A 16 -7.26 10.68 9.11
C GLU A 16 -7.45 12.20 9.07
N ALA A 17 -7.65 12.76 7.87
CA ALA A 17 -7.76 14.21 7.69
C ALA A 17 -9.13 14.77 8.08
N HIS A 18 -10.22 14.03 7.84
CA HIS A 18 -11.60 14.54 7.92
C HIS A 18 -12.48 13.85 8.95
N GLY A 19 -12.10 12.69 9.45
CA GLY A 19 -12.82 11.92 10.48
C GLY A 19 -14.08 11.18 9.99
N ASP A 20 -14.49 11.35 8.71
CA ASP A 20 -15.69 10.70 8.14
C ASP A 20 -15.48 10.41 6.64
N LEU A 21 -15.79 9.19 6.22
CA LEU A 21 -15.72 8.76 4.81
C LEU A 21 -17.04 8.92 4.05
N TYR A 22 -18.13 9.23 4.73
CA TYR A 22 -19.45 9.34 4.10
C TYR A 22 -19.53 10.39 2.99
N PRO A 23 -18.85 11.56 3.07
CA PRO A 23 -18.76 12.50 1.97
C PRO A 23 -18.17 11.91 0.68
N LEU A 24 -17.15 11.04 0.78
CA LEU A 24 -16.60 10.35 -0.41
C LEU A 24 -17.63 9.41 -1.04
N MET A 25 -18.35 8.63 -0.24
CA MET A 25 -19.43 7.76 -0.71
C MET A 25 -20.54 8.56 -1.41
N LYS A 26 -20.93 9.71 -0.88
CA LYS A 26 -21.89 10.61 -1.54
C LYS A 26 -21.39 11.11 -2.90
N ASN A 27 -20.13 11.50 -2.97
CA ASN A 27 -19.52 11.97 -4.20
C ASN A 27 -19.40 10.84 -5.23
N ALA A 28 -19.03 9.63 -4.80
CA ALA A 28 -18.97 8.44 -5.65
C ALA A 28 -20.35 8.10 -6.25
N GLY A 29 -21.37 7.99 -5.42
CA GLY A 29 -22.73 7.76 -5.89
C GLY A 29 -23.26 8.86 -6.81
N LYS A 30 -22.93 10.13 -6.52
CA LYS A 30 -23.28 11.27 -7.39
C LYS A 30 -22.57 11.16 -8.75
N ALA A 31 -21.29 10.78 -8.77
CA ALA A 31 -20.52 10.59 -10.00
C ALA A 31 -21.11 9.47 -10.88
N VAL A 32 -21.57 8.38 -10.27
CA VAL A 32 -22.29 7.31 -10.97
C VAL A 32 -23.62 7.81 -11.53
N TYR A 33 -24.41 8.53 -10.72
CA TYR A 33 -25.66 9.16 -11.16
C TYR A 33 -25.45 10.06 -12.38
N GLU A 34 -24.52 11.01 -12.31
CA GLU A 34 -24.22 11.96 -13.38
C GLU A 34 -23.80 11.21 -14.66
N THR A 35 -22.94 10.21 -14.54
CA THR A 35 -22.49 9.41 -15.68
C THR A 35 -23.66 8.68 -16.34
N ILE A 36 -24.52 8.01 -15.57
CA ILE A 36 -25.67 7.27 -16.11
C ILE A 36 -26.65 8.25 -16.77
N LYS A 37 -26.90 9.41 -16.16
CA LYS A 37 -27.77 10.44 -16.71
C LYS A 37 -27.24 11.00 -18.05
N ASP A 38 -25.95 11.26 -18.14
CA ASP A 38 -25.29 11.78 -19.35
C ASP A 38 -25.36 10.79 -20.53
N PHE A 39 -25.17 9.49 -20.27
CA PHE A 39 -25.12 8.47 -21.33
C PHE A 39 -26.49 7.90 -21.71
N TYR A 40 -27.45 7.85 -20.77
CA TYR A 40 -28.71 7.12 -20.99
C TYR A 40 -29.97 7.99 -20.84
N GLY A 41 -29.86 9.19 -20.28
CA GLY A 41 -31.00 10.06 -20.02
C GLY A 41 -31.94 9.53 -18.95
N GLY A 42 -33.15 10.09 -18.87
CA GLY A 42 -34.20 9.70 -17.92
C GLY A 42 -35.24 8.72 -18.48
N GLY A 43 -36.21 8.33 -17.65
CA GLY A 43 -37.36 7.48 -18.02
C GLY A 43 -37.04 5.98 -18.16
N ARG A 44 -35.89 5.52 -17.68
CA ARG A 44 -35.42 4.14 -17.81
C ARG A 44 -35.85 3.26 -16.63
N ASN A 45 -35.88 1.95 -16.87
CA ASN A 45 -35.95 0.93 -15.82
C ASN A 45 -34.53 0.52 -15.44
N ILE A 46 -34.05 0.91 -14.26
CA ILE A 46 -32.68 0.67 -13.82
C ILE A 46 -32.70 -0.31 -12.67
N LEU A 47 -31.92 -1.39 -12.82
CA LEU A 47 -31.73 -2.39 -11.76
C LEU A 47 -30.34 -2.24 -11.15
N PHE A 48 -30.29 -1.92 -9.88
CA PHE A 48 -29.05 -1.97 -9.10
C PHE A 48 -28.90 -3.34 -8.47
N ILE A 49 -27.71 -3.93 -8.56
CA ILE A 49 -27.30 -5.11 -7.81
C ILE A 49 -26.22 -4.68 -6.85
N CYS A 50 -26.58 -4.53 -5.56
CA CYS A 50 -25.74 -3.96 -4.53
C CYS A 50 -25.23 -5.02 -3.55
N GLY A 51 -24.00 -4.84 -3.07
CA GLY A 51 -23.43 -5.60 -1.97
C GLY A 51 -23.60 -4.90 -0.61
N PRO A 52 -23.13 -5.55 0.48
CA PRO A 52 -23.26 -5.01 1.84
C PRO A 52 -22.15 -4.01 2.22
N GLY A 53 -21.11 -3.86 1.39
CA GLY A 53 -19.95 -2.99 1.64
C GLY A 53 -20.06 -1.61 1.00
N ASN A 54 -18.96 -0.84 1.02
CA ASN A 54 -18.91 0.55 0.52
C ASN A 54 -19.33 0.67 -0.95
N ASN A 55 -18.92 -0.27 -1.81
CA ASN A 55 -19.35 -0.27 -3.23
C ASN A 55 -20.88 -0.32 -3.36
N GLY A 56 -21.57 -1.13 -2.53
CA GLY A 56 -23.02 -1.13 -2.43
C GLY A 56 -23.58 0.20 -1.94
N GLY A 57 -22.89 0.86 -1.01
CA GLY A 57 -23.22 2.20 -0.52
C GLY A 57 -23.20 3.25 -1.63
N ASP A 58 -22.18 3.25 -2.48
CA ASP A 58 -22.08 4.13 -3.66
C ASP A 58 -23.28 3.90 -4.59
N GLY A 59 -23.64 2.62 -4.79
CA GLY A 59 -24.83 2.23 -5.55
C GLY A 59 -26.14 2.71 -4.93
N PHE A 60 -26.28 2.68 -3.61
CA PHE A 60 -27.48 3.16 -2.93
C PHE A 60 -27.66 4.70 -3.12
N ILE A 61 -26.58 5.47 -2.99
CA ILE A 61 -26.62 6.93 -3.27
C ILE A 61 -27.00 7.19 -4.72
N ALA A 62 -26.37 6.48 -5.68
CA ALA A 62 -26.70 6.62 -7.10
C ALA A 62 -28.17 6.25 -7.39
N ALA A 63 -28.66 5.15 -6.80
CA ALA A 63 -30.03 4.69 -6.93
C ALA A 63 -31.05 5.70 -6.37
N ALA A 64 -30.76 6.33 -5.22
CA ALA A 64 -31.59 7.37 -4.64
C ALA A 64 -31.73 8.58 -5.56
N LEU A 65 -30.65 9.04 -6.17
CA LEU A 65 -30.63 10.19 -7.11
C LEU A 65 -31.33 9.83 -8.43
N LEU A 66 -31.03 8.66 -9.02
CA LEU A 66 -31.66 8.23 -10.28
C LEU A 66 -33.17 7.97 -10.13
N GLY A 67 -33.65 7.55 -8.95
CA GLY A 67 -35.04 7.32 -8.67
C GLY A 67 -35.94 8.55 -8.76
N LEU A 68 -35.35 9.75 -8.89
CA LEU A 68 -36.10 11.01 -9.10
C LEU A 68 -36.61 11.14 -10.56
N GLU A 69 -35.89 10.53 -11.52
CA GLU A 69 -36.15 10.69 -12.97
C GLU A 69 -36.38 9.33 -13.68
N ASN A 70 -36.16 8.21 -12.98
CA ASN A 70 -36.19 6.85 -13.51
C ASN A 70 -37.01 5.90 -12.61
N ARG A 71 -37.36 4.74 -13.14
CA ARG A 71 -37.89 3.64 -12.32
C ARG A 71 -36.73 2.77 -11.86
N VAL A 72 -36.48 2.80 -10.55
CA VAL A 72 -35.32 2.12 -9.96
C VAL A 72 -35.77 0.96 -9.07
N ARG A 73 -35.12 -0.21 -9.22
CA ARG A 73 -35.20 -1.35 -8.32
C ARG A 73 -33.81 -1.74 -7.85
N ILE A 74 -33.73 -2.21 -6.60
CA ILE A 74 -32.47 -2.59 -5.99
C ILE A 74 -32.58 -4.04 -5.50
N VAL A 75 -31.64 -4.86 -5.89
CA VAL A 75 -31.39 -6.19 -5.31
C VAL A 75 -30.14 -6.05 -4.42
N LEU A 76 -30.33 -6.32 -3.13
CA LEU A 76 -29.24 -6.37 -2.16
C LEU A 76 -28.87 -7.81 -1.90
N LEU A 77 -27.62 -8.20 -2.19
CA LEU A 77 -27.05 -9.51 -1.89
C LEU A 77 -26.02 -9.36 -0.77
N THR A 78 -26.19 -10.12 0.31
CA THR A 78 -25.32 -9.98 1.51
C THR A 78 -24.25 -11.06 1.62
N GLY A 79 -24.28 -12.11 0.79
CA GLY A 79 -23.34 -13.23 0.85
C GLY A 79 -23.46 -14.02 2.15
N GLY A 80 -24.66 -14.05 2.75
CA GLY A 80 -24.87 -14.66 4.05
C GLY A 80 -24.39 -13.84 5.25
N LYS A 81 -23.90 -12.61 5.04
CA LYS A 81 -23.56 -11.70 6.15
C LYS A 81 -24.83 -11.17 6.81
N ALA A 82 -24.81 -11.13 8.15
CA ALA A 82 -25.96 -10.69 8.93
C ALA A 82 -26.21 -9.18 8.84
N LYS A 83 -25.19 -8.37 8.54
CA LYS A 83 -25.27 -6.90 8.54
C LYS A 83 -24.67 -6.28 7.29
N VAL A 84 -25.28 -5.19 6.86
CA VAL A 84 -24.73 -4.20 5.91
C VAL A 84 -23.76 -3.30 6.67
N GLY A 85 -22.72 -2.80 6.01
CA GLY A 85 -21.80 -1.83 6.63
C GLY A 85 -22.52 -0.55 7.04
N GLU A 86 -22.08 0.10 8.10
CA GLU A 86 -22.74 1.27 8.71
C GLU A 86 -22.97 2.41 7.70
N MET A 87 -21.95 2.78 6.94
CA MET A 87 -22.07 3.82 5.90
C MET A 87 -23.05 3.42 4.79
N SER A 88 -23.03 2.15 4.37
CA SER A 88 -23.96 1.61 3.37
C SER A 88 -25.40 1.54 3.90
N GLU A 89 -25.58 1.26 5.17
CA GLU A 89 -26.89 1.30 5.83
C GLU A 89 -27.44 2.73 5.89
N LYS A 90 -26.57 3.71 6.20
CA LYS A 90 -26.91 5.14 6.14
C LYS A 90 -27.30 5.55 4.73
N ALA A 91 -26.52 5.15 3.69
CA ALA A 91 -26.84 5.42 2.29
C ALA A 91 -28.16 4.77 1.86
N MET A 92 -28.40 3.54 2.28
CA MET A 92 -29.65 2.81 2.02
C MET A 92 -30.88 3.54 2.63
N SER A 93 -30.74 4.19 3.78
CA SER A 93 -31.82 4.96 4.44
C SER A 93 -32.22 6.23 3.68
N GLU A 94 -31.36 6.74 2.80
CA GLU A 94 -31.68 7.91 1.95
C GLU A 94 -32.59 7.55 0.76
N ILE A 95 -32.84 6.27 0.48
CA ILE A 95 -33.66 5.81 -0.64
C ILE A 95 -35.14 6.00 -0.34
N LYS A 96 -35.79 6.86 -1.11
CA LYS A 96 -37.23 7.15 -0.99
C LYS A 96 -38.06 6.65 -2.17
N ASN A 97 -37.45 6.55 -3.36
CA ASN A 97 -38.16 6.36 -4.62
C ASN A 97 -37.73 5.06 -5.36
N ALA A 98 -37.25 4.07 -4.60
CA ALA A 98 -36.88 2.76 -5.16
C ALA A 98 -37.28 1.62 -4.22
N SER A 99 -37.57 0.44 -4.77
CA SER A 99 -37.84 -0.77 -3.97
C SER A 99 -36.54 -1.54 -3.76
N ILE A 100 -36.34 -2.02 -2.53
CA ILE A 100 -35.19 -2.85 -2.16
C ILE A 100 -35.66 -4.26 -1.86
N ILE A 101 -35.06 -5.25 -2.51
CA ILE A 101 -35.32 -6.67 -2.29
C ILE A 101 -34.03 -7.29 -1.78
N LYS A 102 -34.09 -7.85 -0.57
CA LYS A 102 -32.93 -8.43 0.11
C LYS A 102 -32.83 -9.92 -0.14
N ASN A 103 -31.67 -10.39 -0.58
CA ASN A 103 -31.34 -11.80 -0.81
C ASN A 103 -32.44 -12.59 -1.55
N PRO A 104 -32.96 -12.11 -2.70
CA PRO A 104 -34.00 -12.81 -3.42
C PRO A 104 -33.48 -14.11 -4.04
N ALA A 105 -34.37 -15.05 -4.28
CA ALA A 105 -34.07 -16.26 -5.02
C ALA A 105 -33.66 -15.92 -6.47
N LYS A 106 -32.91 -16.82 -7.10
CA LYS A 106 -32.32 -16.67 -8.45
C LYS A 106 -33.36 -16.29 -9.53
N ASN A 107 -34.54 -16.90 -9.51
CA ASN A 107 -35.62 -16.60 -10.44
C ASN A 107 -36.14 -15.16 -10.30
N VAL A 108 -36.19 -14.63 -9.09
CA VAL A 108 -36.60 -13.24 -8.81
C VAL A 108 -35.57 -12.26 -9.39
N ILE A 109 -34.27 -12.54 -9.22
CA ILE A 109 -33.21 -11.73 -9.85
C ILE A 109 -33.40 -11.71 -11.38
N GLN A 110 -33.67 -12.87 -12.02
CA GLN A 110 -33.92 -12.97 -13.45
C GLN A 110 -35.15 -12.17 -13.91
N GLU A 111 -36.23 -12.12 -13.11
CA GLU A 111 -37.40 -11.30 -13.40
C GLU A 111 -37.08 -9.80 -13.37
N HIS A 112 -36.30 -9.36 -12.38
CA HIS A 112 -35.85 -7.96 -12.30
C HIS A 112 -34.91 -7.57 -13.45
N ILE A 113 -34.02 -8.46 -13.85
CA ILE A 113 -33.15 -8.27 -15.01
C ILE A 113 -33.98 -8.15 -16.30
N LYS A 114 -35.00 -9.00 -16.51
CA LYS A 114 -35.89 -8.88 -17.68
C LYS A 114 -36.63 -7.54 -17.72
N TRP A 115 -37.04 -7.04 -16.56
CA TRP A 115 -37.73 -5.76 -16.43
C TRP A 115 -36.82 -4.55 -16.71
N SER A 116 -35.51 -4.65 -16.45
CA SER A 116 -34.58 -3.55 -16.55
C SER A 116 -34.17 -3.24 -18.00
N ASP A 117 -33.87 -1.98 -18.27
CA ASP A 117 -33.17 -1.52 -19.46
C ASP A 117 -31.67 -1.50 -19.27
N ILE A 118 -31.24 -1.22 -18.03
CA ILE A 118 -29.84 -1.08 -17.60
C ILE A 118 -29.66 -1.79 -16.26
N ILE A 119 -28.52 -2.45 -16.09
CA ILE A 119 -28.07 -3.02 -14.81
C ILE A 119 -26.89 -2.21 -14.29
N VAL A 120 -26.92 -1.84 -13.01
CA VAL A 120 -25.78 -1.24 -12.30
C VAL A 120 -25.20 -2.27 -11.35
N ASP A 121 -23.98 -2.68 -11.61
CA ASP A 121 -23.17 -3.57 -10.77
C ASP A 121 -22.45 -2.75 -9.71
N SER A 122 -22.95 -2.85 -8.49
CA SER A 122 -22.40 -2.24 -7.28
C SER A 122 -22.27 -3.31 -6.18
N LEU A 123 -21.94 -4.55 -6.59
CA LEU A 123 -22.00 -5.72 -5.72
C LEU A 123 -20.74 -5.83 -4.86
N LEU A 124 -19.56 -5.90 -5.48
CA LEU A 124 -18.27 -5.99 -4.80
C LEU A 124 -17.24 -5.10 -5.48
N GLY A 125 -16.49 -4.33 -4.70
CA GLY A 125 -15.40 -3.47 -5.15
C GLY A 125 -14.02 -4.07 -4.85
N THR A 126 -13.01 -3.23 -4.68
CA THR A 126 -11.58 -3.56 -4.50
C THR A 126 -11.26 -4.44 -3.28
N GLY A 127 -12.20 -4.62 -2.35
CA GLY A 127 -12.03 -5.47 -1.17
C GLY A 127 -12.15 -6.99 -1.40
N LEU A 128 -12.42 -7.45 -2.63
CA LEU A 128 -12.52 -8.87 -2.95
C LEU A 128 -11.12 -9.47 -3.17
N ARG A 129 -10.67 -10.36 -2.26
CA ARG A 129 -9.35 -11.03 -2.35
C ARG A 129 -9.43 -12.55 -2.65
N ARG A 130 -10.61 -13.04 -3.05
CA ARG A 130 -10.85 -14.47 -3.31
C ARG A 130 -11.83 -14.65 -4.46
N ASP A 131 -11.84 -15.83 -5.05
CA ASP A 131 -12.80 -16.18 -6.09
C ASP A 131 -14.24 -16.03 -5.65
N LEU A 132 -15.09 -15.61 -6.60
CA LEU A 132 -16.53 -15.51 -6.37
C LEU A 132 -17.15 -16.88 -6.12
N SER A 133 -18.02 -16.96 -5.14
CA SER A 133 -18.75 -18.18 -4.78
C SER A 133 -20.20 -17.89 -4.38
N GLY A 134 -21.02 -18.94 -4.28
CA GLY A 134 -22.39 -18.86 -3.77
C GLY A 134 -23.29 -17.92 -4.58
N GLU A 135 -24.02 -17.06 -3.88
CA GLU A 135 -24.98 -16.14 -4.50
C GLU A 135 -24.33 -15.09 -5.39
N TYR A 136 -23.11 -14.63 -5.05
CA TYR A 136 -22.37 -13.67 -5.86
C TYR A 136 -21.97 -14.24 -7.23
N ALA A 137 -21.42 -15.44 -7.25
CA ALA A 137 -21.10 -16.14 -8.49
C ALA A 137 -22.35 -16.37 -9.36
N SER A 138 -23.44 -16.83 -8.73
CA SER A 138 -24.73 -17.01 -9.42
C SER A 138 -25.27 -15.71 -10.01
N ALA A 139 -25.19 -14.59 -9.27
CA ALA A 139 -25.66 -13.30 -9.76
C ALA A 139 -24.83 -12.83 -10.98
N VAL A 140 -23.48 -12.92 -10.90
CA VAL A 140 -22.57 -12.55 -11.99
C VAL A 140 -22.87 -13.39 -13.26
N GLU A 141 -23.06 -14.70 -13.13
CA GLU A 141 -23.42 -15.55 -14.27
C GLU A 141 -24.74 -15.13 -14.94
N ILE A 142 -25.77 -14.81 -14.13
CA ILE A 142 -27.08 -14.41 -14.67
C ILE A 142 -26.97 -13.06 -15.35
N ILE A 143 -26.27 -12.09 -14.76
CA ILE A 143 -26.07 -10.76 -15.31
C ILE A 143 -25.35 -10.88 -16.65
N ASN A 144 -24.23 -11.61 -16.73
CA ASN A 144 -23.46 -11.79 -17.96
C ASN A 144 -24.27 -12.47 -19.09
N LYS A 145 -25.21 -13.35 -18.76
CA LYS A 145 -26.10 -14.04 -19.71
C LYS A 145 -27.30 -13.21 -20.14
N SER A 146 -27.54 -12.06 -19.50
CA SER A 146 -28.78 -11.29 -19.71
C SER A 146 -28.83 -10.53 -21.04
N GLY A 147 -27.65 -10.20 -21.62
CA GLY A 147 -27.55 -9.34 -22.80
C GLY A 147 -27.87 -7.86 -22.53
N LYS A 148 -28.14 -7.49 -21.27
CA LYS A 148 -28.41 -6.10 -20.90
C LYS A 148 -27.11 -5.29 -20.77
N PRO A 149 -27.13 -3.98 -21.06
CA PRO A 149 -25.99 -3.12 -20.76
C PRO A 149 -25.76 -3.08 -19.24
N VAL A 150 -24.53 -3.37 -18.82
CA VAL A 150 -24.09 -3.33 -17.42
C VAL A 150 -23.15 -2.17 -17.22
N ILE A 151 -23.34 -1.41 -16.15
CA ILE A 151 -22.45 -0.35 -15.69
C ILE A 151 -21.88 -0.78 -14.33
N SER A 152 -20.56 -0.96 -14.23
CA SER A 152 -19.92 -1.31 -12.97
C SER A 152 -19.46 -0.07 -12.22
N VAL A 153 -19.62 -0.09 -10.90
CA VAL A 153 -19.18 0.97 -9.98
C VAL A 153 -17.80 0.62 -9.45
N ASP A 154 -16.86 1.53 -9.61
CA ASP A 154 -15.45 1.49 -9.27
C ASP A 154 -14.66 0.44 -10.06
N ILE A 155 -14.98 -0.85 -9.89
CA ILE A 155 -14.44 -1.97 -10.69
C ILE A 155 -15.54 -2.99 -10.97
N PRO A 156 -15.45 -3.79 -12.02
CA PRO A 156 -16.39 -4.89 -12.26
C PRO A 156 -16.33 -5.91 -11.13
N THR A 157 -17.48 -6.33 -10.61
CA THR A 157 -17.51 -7.39 -9.59
C THR A 157 -16.80 -8.65 -10.07
N GLY A 158 -15.82 -9.12 -9.27
CA GLY A 158 -14.96 -10.24 -9.62
C GLY A 158 -13.75 -9.86 -10.48
N PHE A 159 -13.42 -8.58 -10.59
CA PHE A 159 -12.26 -8.07 -11.34
C PHE A 159 -10.98 -8.86 -11.00
N GLY A 160 -10.28 -9.29 -12.05
CA GLY A 160 -9.07 -10.11 -11.92
C GLY A 160 -9.30 -11.61 -11.74
N ASN A 161 -10.55 -12.08 -11.54
CA ASN A 161 -10.90 -13.49 -11.42
C ASN A 161 -11.42 -14.06 -12.76
N ALA A 162 -11.41 -15.39 -12.89
CA ALA A 162 -11.97 -16.07 -14.06
C ALA A 162 -13.48 -15.77 -14.29
N LEU A 163 -14.23 -15.57 -13.19
CA LEU A 163 -15.61 -15.14 -13.21
C LEU A 163 -15.70 -13.69 -12.74
N GLN A 164 -15.99 -12.79 -13.67
CA GLN A 164 -16.23 -11.37 -13.38
C GLN A 164 -17.40 -10.84 -14.21
N ILE A 165 -17.97 -9.72 -13.79
CA ILE A 165 -18.92 -8.95 -14.61
C ILE A 165 -18.22 -8.47 -15.88
N ARG A 166 -18.95 -8.56 -17.03
CA ARG A 166 -18.54 -8.01 -18.32
C ARG A 166 -19.34 -6.74 -18.59
N PRO A 167 -18.87 -5.58 -18.13
CA PRO A 167 -19.63 -4.36 -18.25
C PRO A 167 -19.51 -3.77 -19.64
N LYS A 168 -20.51 -2.96 -20.02
CA LYS A 168 -20.39 -2.03 -21.13
C LYS A 168 -19.57 -0.81 -20.78
N MET A 169 -19.63 -0.41 -19.48
CA MET A 169 -18.94 0.75 -18.94
C MET A 169 -18.57 0.51 -17.47
N THR A 170 -17.44 1.05 -17.04
CA THR A 170 -17.07 1.13 -15.63
C THR A 170 -16.85 2.58 -15.24
N VAL A 171 -17.57 3.06 -14.21
CA VAL A 171 -17.33 4.37 -13.59
C VAL A 171 -16.38 4.16 -12.44
N THR A 172 -15.11 4.51 -12.64
CA THR A 172 -14.04 4.33 -11.64
C THR A 172 -13.63 5.66 -11.02
N PHE A 173 -13.10 5.63 -9.80
CA PHE A 173 -12.83 6.81 -9.02
C PHE A 173 -11.34 7.11 -8.92
N THR A 174 -10.98 8.41 -8.92
CA THR A 174 -9.63 8.95 -8.80
C THR A 174 -8.76 8.65 -10.02
N ASP A 175 -8.54 7.37 -10.37
CA ASP A 175 -7.79 6.92 -11.55
C ASP A 175 -8.17 5.49 -11.92
N THR A 176 -7.73 5.02 -13.11
CA THR A 176 -7.87 3.62 -13.53
C THR A 176 -7.07 2.71 -12.60
N LYS A 177 -7.66 1.56 -12.25
CA LYS A 177 -6.96 0.55 -11.44
C LYS A 177 -6.05 -0.29 -12.33
N GLU A 178 -4.94 -0.74 -11.77
CA GLU A 178 -4.01 -1.63 -12.48
C GLU A 178 -4.73 -2.89 -12.99
N GLY A 179 -4.47 -3.22 -14.25
CA GLY A 179 -5.12 -4.35 -14.93
C GLY A 179 -6.47 -4.05 -15.59
N MET A 180 -7.04 -2.84 -15.42
CA MET A 180 -8.24 -2.45 -16.15
C MET A 180 -7.92 -2.20 -17.63
N THR A 181 -8.69 -2.83 -18.50
CA THR A 181 -8.62 -2.66 -19.95
C THR A 181 -10.05 -2.55 -20.52
N PRO A 182 -10.22 -2.03 -21.75
CA PRO A 182 -11.54 -1.99 -22.40
C PRO A 182 -12.19 -3.38 -22.53
N GLU A 183 -11.40 -4.47 -22.63
CA GLU A 183 -11.88 -5.84 -22.78
C GLU A 183 -12.51 -6.38 -21.50
N ASN A 184 -11.99 -6.01 -20.33
CA ASN A 184 -12.48 -6.52 -19.05
C ASN A 184 -13.32 -5.51 -18.25
N SER A 185 -13.27 -4.22 -18.59
CA SER A 185 -13.95 -3.14 -17.87
C SER A 185 -14.90 -2.31 -18.74
N GLY A 186 -14.98 -2.58 -20.05
CA GLY A 186 -15.76 -1.78 -21.01
C GLY A 186 -15.19 -0.38 -21.17
N GLU A 187 -16.06 0.58 -21.49
CA GLU A 187 -15.67 2.01 -21.51
C GLU A 187 -15.34 2.47 -20.09
N ILE A 188 -14.10 2.93 -19.87
CA ILE A 188 -13.63 3.35 -18.54
C ILE A 188 -13.85 4.86 -18.40
N VAL A 189 -14.72 5.25 -17.48
CA VAL A 189 -15.03 6.64 -17.16
C VAL A 189 -14.47 6.98 -15.78
N ILE A 190 -13.42 7.81 -15.75
CA ILE A 190 -12.78 8.25 -14.51
C ILE A 190 -13.56 9.44 -13.94
N ARG A 191 -13.89 9.39 -12.66
CA ARG A 191 -14.54 10.49 -11.94
C ARG A 191 -13.79 10.84 -10.65
N SER A 192 -13.67 12.13 -10.38
CA SER A 192 -13.18 12.60 -9.08
C SER A 192 -14.29 12.46 -8.03
N ILE A 193 -13.92 11.99 -6.86
CA ILE A 193 -14.79 11.89 -5.69
C ILE A 193 -14.44 12.89 -4.59
N GLY A 194 -13.53 13.84 -4.88
CA GLY A 194 -13.18 14.93 -3.98
C GLY A 194 -12.05 14.64 -3.02
N ILE A 195 -11.20 13.65 -3.33
CA ILE A 195 -9.95 13.45 -2.58
C ILE A 195 -8.97 14.55 -3.00
N GLU A 196 -8.46 15.30 -2.01
CA GLU A 196 -7.53 16.38 -2.24
C GLU A 196 -6.18 15.87 -2.77
N LYS A 197 -5.59 16.62 -3.71
CA LYS A 197 -4.29 16.31 -4.29
C LYS A 197 -3.21 16.07 -3.22
N ALA A 198 -3.26 16.82 -2.13
CA ALA A 198 -2.32 16.65 -1.01
C ALA A 198 -2.39 15.25 -0.38
N LEU A 199 -3.59 14.64 -0.26
CA LEU A 199 -3.76 13.28 0.29
C LEU A 199 -3.29 12.20 -0.70
N ILE A 200 -3.27 12.52 -2.00
CA ILE A 200 -2.76 11.63 -3.05
C ILE A 200 -1.23 11.66 -3.07
N GLU A 201 -0.63 12.86 -3.03
CA GLU A 201 0.80 13.06 -3.22
C GLU A 201 1.63 12.91 -1.94
N ASN A 202 0.99 12.91 -0.77
CA ASN A 202 1.69 12.81 0.52
C ASN A 202 1.47 11.46 1.21
N ALA A 203 2.51 10.99 1.89
CA ALA A 203 2.41 9.85 2.79
C ALA A 203 1.50 10.18 3.99
N GLY A 204 0.68 9.21 4.40
CA GLY A 204 -0.23 9.32 5.54
C GLY A 204 -0.50 7.97 6.20
N ALA A 205 -1.44 7.92 7.12
CA ALA A 205 -1.82 6.70 7.84
C ALA A 205 -2.21 5.54 6.90
N GLY A 206 -2.67 5.88 5.68
CA GLY A 206 -3.08 4.91 4.68
C GLY A 206 -1.95 4.05 4.13
N GLU A 207 -0.69 4.43 4.28
CA GLU A 207 0.43 3.62 3.80
C GLU A 207 0.47 2.23 4.43
N ILE A 208 -0.12 2.06 5.61
CA ILE A 208 -0.27 0.77 6.28
C ILE A 208 -1.16 -0.21 5.51
N ALA A 209 -1.99 0.26 4.57
CA ALA A 209 -2.84 -0.61 3.74
C ALA A 209 -2.06 -1.61 2.89
N PHE A 210 -0.80 -1.28 2.58
CA PHE A 210 0.12 -2.15 1.84
C PHE A 210 0.87 -3.15 2.71
N PHE A 211 0.73 -3.06 4.05
CA PHE A 211 1.39 -4.00 4.95
C PHE A 211 0.70 -5.37 4.89
N PRO A 212 1.44 -6.46 4.60
CA PRO A 212 0.84 -7.77 4.41
C PRO A 212 0.33 -8.37 5.72
N GLU A 213 -0.89 -8.90 5.69
CA GLU A 213 -1.48 -9.63 6.79
C GLU A 213 -0.83 -11.02 6.96
N TYR A 214 -0.94 -11.58 8.16
CA TYR A 214 -0.56 -12.96 8.42
C TYR A 214 -1.64 -13.91 7.92
N GLU A 215 -1.25 -14.93 7.18
CA GLU A 215 -2.16 -16.03 6.84
C GLU A 215 -2.34 -16.97 8.03
N LYS A 216 -3.53 -17.63 8.11
CA LYS A 216 -3.84 -18.52 9.25
C LYS A 216 -2.90 -19.71 9.35
N ASP A 217 -2.48 -20.25 8.21
CA ASP A 217 -1.64 -21.45 8.12
C ASP A 217 -0.15 -21.11 7.95
N THR A 218 0.27 -19.96 8.52
CA THR A 218 1.66 -19.52 8.42
C THR A 218 2.60 -20.31 9.31
N HIS A 219 3.85 -20.48 8.87
CA HIS A 219 4.94 -21.09 9.67
C HIS A 219 6.23 -20.28 9.51
N LYS A 220 7.18 -20.50 10.41
CA LYS A 220 8.45 -19.76 10.52
C LYS A 220 9.17 -19.65 9.17
N GLY A 221 9.44 -18.41 8.77
CA GLY A 221 10.14 -18.04 7.54
C GLY A 221 9.25 -17.71 6.36
N MET A 222 7.93 -17.81 6.48
CA MET A 222 6.97 -17.37 5.44
C MET A 222 6.75 -15.86 5.44
N ASN A 223 6.85 -15.22 6.61
CA ASN A 223 6.56 -13.79 6.77
C ASN A 223 7.83 -12.93 6.76
N GLY A 224 8.79 -13.29 5.97
CA GLY A 224 9.98 -12.50 5.74
C GLY A 224 11.25 -13.02 6.40
N ARG A 225 12.32 -12.96 5.60
CA ARG A 225 13.69 -13.30 6.00
C ARG A 225 14.60 -12.17 5.56
N LEU A 226 14.92 -11.27 6.47
CA LEU A 226 15.82 -10.15 6.21
C LEU A 226 17.27 -10.56 6.38
N LEU A 227 18.11 -10.17 5.42
CA LEU A 227 19.56 -10.16 5.54
C LEU A 227 20.02 -8.74 5.87
N MET A 228 20.71 -8.56 6.98
CA MET A 228 21.38 -7.34 7.38
C MET A 228 22.89 -7.52 7.31
N ILE A 229 23.58 -6.66 6.55
CA ILE A 229 25.03 -6.67 6.43
C ILE A 229 25.56 -5.35 6.98
N ALA A 230 26.25 -5.40 8.12
CA ALA A 230 26.60 -4.19 8.84
C ALA A 230 27.79 -4.41 9.79
N GLY A 231 28.37 -3.32 10.28
CA GLY A 231 29.23 -3.35 11.45
C GLY A 231 30.73 -3.52 11.22
N TRP A 232 31.23 -3.40 9.98
CA TRP A 232 32.66 -3.49 9.70
C TRP A 232 33.45 -2.29 10.26
N ALA A 233 32.97 -1.07 10.06
CA ALA A 233 33.56 0.13 10.63
C ALA A 233 32.88 0.54 11.96
N TYR A 234 31.55 0.68 11.94
CA TYR A 234 30.76 1.17 13.05
C TYR A 234 29.67 0.15 13.42
N HIS A 235 29.74 -0.42 14.62
CA HIS A 235 28.78 -1.43 15.05
C HIS A 235 27.40 -0.87 15.41
N GLY A 236 27.34 0.39 15.91
CA GLY A 236 26.08 1.02 16.36
C GLY A 236 25.02 1.09 15.26
N SER A 237 25.39 1.54 14.05
CA SER A 237 24.48 1.64 12.92
C SER A 237 23.83 0.30 12.56
N GLY A 238 24.61 -0.79 12.54
CA GLY A 238 24.09 -2.11 12.25
C GLY A 238 23.14 -2.65 13.34
N ILE A 239 23.40 -2.34 14.59
CA ILE A 239 22.55 -2.71 15.73
C ILE A 239 21.22 -1.94 15.65
N ILE A 240 21.28 -0.62 15.44
CA ILE A 240 20.11 0.25 15.28
C ILE A 240 19.21 -0.23 14.13
N ALA A 241 19.79 -0.41 12.94
CA ALA A 241 19.04 -0.87 11.77
C ALA A 241 18.41 -2.26 11.98
N SER A 242 19.14 -3.19 12.62
CA SER A 242 18.65 -4.54 12.90
C SER A 242 17.50 -4.54 13.92
N ARG A 243 17.56 -3.68 14.94
CA ARG A 243 16.46 -3.52 15.90
C ARG A 243 15.24 -2.86 15.28
N ALA A 244 15.43 -1.81 14.48
CA ALA A 244 14.35 -1.11 13.80
C ALA A 244 13.60 -2.02 12.80
N ALA A 245 14.32 -2.91 12.10
CA ALA A 245 13.73 -3.86 11.17
C ALA A 245 12.68 -4.79 11.82
N MET A 246 12.82 -5.08 13.12
CA MET A 246 11.86 -5.92 13.86
C MET A 246 10.46 -5.32 13.94
N ALA A 247 10.32 -3.99 13.82
CA ALA A 247 9.01 -3.35 13.80
C ALA A 247 8.14 -3.72 12.59
N ALA A 248 8.76 -4.23 11.51
CA ALA A 248 8.06 -4.80 10.35
C ALA A 248 7.62 -6.26 10.58
N LEU A 249 7.93 -6.85 11.75
CA LEU A 249 7.58 -8.21 12.14
C LEU A 249 8.06 -9.30 11.14
N PRO A 250 9.30 -9.26 10.64
CA PRO A 250 9.82 -10.38 9.85
C PRO A 250 10.02 -11.60 10.76
N ASP A 251 9.85 -12.80 10.22
CA ASP A 251 10.08 -14.04 10.98
C ASP A 251 11.56 -14.24 11.36
N LEU A 252 12.47 -13.74 10.53
CA LEU A 252 13.92 -13.87 10.73
C LEU A 252 14.65 -12.60 10.27
N VAL A 253 15.55 -12.11 11.12
CA VAL A 253 16.56 -11.11 10.75
C VAL A 253 17.93 -11.75 10.95
N ASN A 254 18.62 -12.06 9.85
CA ASN A 254 19.96 -12.60 9.86
C ASN A 254 20.97 -11.46 9.72
N VAL A 255 21.82 -11.27 10.70
CA VAL A 255 22.82 -10.18 10.73
C VAL A 255 24.20 -10.77 10.49
N VAL A 256 24.82 -10.40 9.37
CA VAL A 256 26.17 -10.86 9.01
C VAL A 256 27.17 -9.76 9.38
N VAL A 257 28.12 -10.10 10.24
CA VAL A 257 29.11 -9.19 10.83
C VAL A 257 30.55 -9.74 10.73
N PRO A 258 31.59 -8.90 10.82
CA PRO A 258 32.95 -9.41 10.90
C PRO A 258 33.16 -10.14 12.24
N GLU A 259 34.05 -11.14 12.26
CA GLU A 259 34.32 -12.00 13.42
C GLU A 259 34.63 -11.22 14.70
N ASN A 260 35.47 -10.18 14.57
CA ASN A 260 35.87 -9.33 15.72
C ASN A 260 34.73 -8.47 16.30
N LYS A 261 33.55 -8.43 15.67
CA LYS A 261 32.35 -7.73 16.15
C LYS A 261 31.24 -8.68 16.62
N TYR A 262 31.40 -9.98 16.44
CA TYR A 262 30.37 -10.98 16.76
C TYR A 262 29.83 -10.84 18.20
N THR A 263 30.72 -10.78 19.18
CA THR A 263 30.32 -10.64 20.59
C THR A 263 29.57 -9.34 20.86
N THR A 264 29.98 -8.22 20.24
CA THR A 264 29.30 -6.93 20.37
C THR A 264 27.86 -7.01 19.88
N PHE A 265 27.64 -7.64 18.72
CA PHE A 265 26.28 -7.78 18.18
C PHE A 265 25.43 -8.76 18.97
N THR A 266 25.96 -9.92 19.36
CA THR A 266 25.20 -10.92 20.13
C THR A 266 24.84 -10.46 21.55
N SER A 267 25.60 -9.54 22.14
CA SER A 267 25.25 -8.93 23.41
C SER A 267 24.21 -7.80 23.32
N SER A 268 23.94 -7.29 22.10
CA SER A 268 23.01 -6.18 21.86
C SER A 268 21.75 -6.59 21.08
N LEU A 269 21.76 -7.73 20.43
CA LEU A 269 20.67 -8.26 19.59
C LEU A 269 20.18 -9.60 20.14
N HIS A 270 18.95 -9.63 20.68
CA HIS A 270 18.38 -10.81 21.33
C HIS A 270 17.39 -11.58 20.46
N GLU A 271 16.80 -10.93 19.47
CA GLU A 271 15.76 -11.50 18.59
C GLU A 271 16.32 -11.84 17.19
N GLN A 272 17.47 -11.26 16.83
CA GLN A 272 18.13 -11.46 15.55
C GLN A 272 19.12 -12.61 15.61
N VAL A 273 19.36 -13.24 14.46
CA VAL A 273 20.37 -14.33 14.35
C VAL A 273 21.67 -13.73 13.80
N VAL A 274 22.70 -13.64 14.65
CA VAL A 274 23.99 -13.07 14.26
C VAL A 274 24.93 -14.15 13.73
N HIS A 275 25.55 -13.87 12.59
CA HIS A 275 26.51 -14.74 11.92
C HIS A 275 27.83 -14.03 11.69
N THR A 276 28.95 -14.73 11.87
CA THR A 276 30.24 -14.24 11.39
C THR A 276 30.32 -14.39 9.87
N TYR A 277 30.88 -13.37 9.25
CA TYR A 277 31.04 -13.37 7.79
C TYR A 277 31.93 -14.50 7.30
N SER A 278 31.43 -15.26 6.36
CA SER A 278 32.17 -15.98 5.35
C SER A 278 31.39 -15.99 4.05
N LYS A 279 32.05 -16.20 2.93
CA LYS A 279 31.37 -16.22 1.61
C LYS A 279 30.25 -17.27 1.57
N SER A 280 30.50 -18.46 2.16
CA SER A 280 29.48 -19.52 2.23
C SER A 280 28.29 -19.13 3.10
N VAL A 281 28.52 -18.55 4.27
CA VAL A 281 27.42 -18.05 5.14
C VAL A 281 26.58 -17.01 4.41
N LEU A 282 27.21 -16.02 3.79
CA LEU A 282 26.51 -15.00 3.03
C LEU A 282 25.65 -15.61 1.91
N THR A 283 26.22 -16.50 1.10
CA THR A 283 25.51 -17.14 -0.02
C THR A 283 24.31 -17.96 0.46
N ASN A 284 24.49 -18.79 1.50
CA ASN A 284 23.41 -19.60 2.05
C ASN A 284 22.24 -18.78 2.61
N ILE A 285 22.54 -17.63 3.23
CA ILE A 285 21.47 -16.74 3.74
C ILE A 285 20.76 -16.06 2.56
N LEU A 286 21.49 -15.59 1.55
CA LEU A 286 20.93 -14.94 0.36
C LEU A 286 19.98 -15.84 -0.42
N GLU A 287 20.22 -17.14 -0.51
CA GLU A 287 19.34 -18.10 -1.19
C GLU A 287 17.92 -18.13 -0.63
N ASN A 288 17.75 -17.75 0.64
CA ASN A 288 16.46 -17.77 1.33
C ASN A 288 15.98 -16.38 1.78
N ALA A 289 16.77 -15.34 1.55
CA ALA A 289 16.41 -13.98 1.93
C ALA A 289 15.30 -13.42 1.03
N THR A 290 14.32 -12.76 1.63
CA THR A 290 13.25 -12.06 0.91
C THR A 290 13.52 -10.55 0.81
N GLY A 291 14.52 -10.06 1.53
CA GLY A 291 15.01 -8.68 1.49
C GLY A 291 16.39 -8.57 2.09
N ALA A 292 17.14 -7.53 1.73
CA ALA A 292 18.45 -7.26 2.30
C ALA A 292 18.65 -5.77 2.59
N VAL A 293 19.46 -5.47 3.61
CA VAL A 293 19.97 -4.12 3.92
C VAL A 293 21.49 -4.19 3.95
N ILE A 294 22.13 -3.27 3.25
CA ILE A 294 23.59 -3.15 3.20
C ILE A 294 24.01 -1.69 3.29
N GLY A 295 25.06 -1.44 4.06
CA GLY A 295 25.66 -0.12 4.20
C GLY A 295 25.78 0.42 5.62
N PRO A 296 24.78 0.26 6.51
CA PRO A 296 24.86 0.78 7.87
C PRO A 296 26.15 0.36 8.59
N GLY A 297 27.05 1.31 8.84
CA GLY A 297 28.33 1.05 9.51
C GLY A 297 29.28 0.11 8.77
N MET A 298 29.10 -0.11 7.47
CA MET A 298 29.90 -1.06 6.73
C MET A 298 31.35 -0.63 6.50
N GLY A 299 31.58 0.69 6.33
CA GLY A 299 32.87 1.21 5.96
C GLY A 299 33.25 0.88 4.51
N TYR A 300 34.33 1.50 4.04
CA TYR A 300 34.78 1.42 2.65
C TYR A 300 36.05 0.61 2.53
N SER A 301 35.98 -0.60 1.95
CA SER A 301 37.10 -1.51 1.77
C SER A 301 36.90 -2.43 0.55
N ALA A 302 37.98 -3.11 0.12
CA ALA A 302 37.87 -4.11 -0.94
C ALA A 302 36.89 -5.23 -0.60
N LEU A 303 36.88 -5.67 0.67
CA LEU A 303 35.94 -6.67 1.15
C LEU A 303 34.48 -6.16 1.12
N SER A 304 34.25 -4.91 1.53
CA SER A 304 32.92 -4.30 1.47
C SER A 304 32.37 -4.27 0.04
N ARG A 305 33.23 -3.95 -0.93
CA ARG A 305 32.86 -3.98 -2.37
C ARG A 305 32.55 -5.41 -2.84
N GLU A 306 33.35 -6.42 -2.45
CA GLU A 306 33.08 -7.82 -2.80
C GLU A 306 31.73 -8.29 -2.24
N ILE A 307 31.45 -8.00 -0.98
CA ILE A 307 30.17 -8.32 -0.33
C ILE A 307 29.02 -7.62 -1.05
N MET A 308 29.14 -6.33 -1.30
CA MET A 308 28.12 -5.55 -2.00
C MET A 308 27.83 -6.10 -3.40
N ASN A 309 28.86 -6.43 -4.18
CA ASN A 309 28.71 -7.07 -5.49
C ASN A 309 27.99 -8.42 -5.41
N THR A 310 28.29 -9.23 -4.37
CA THR A 310 27.64 -10.51 -4.17
C THR A 310 26.15 -10.33 -3.90
N VAL A 311 25.78 -9.39 -3.03
CA VAL A 311 24.37 -9.10 -2.69
C VAL A 311 23.65 -8.47 -3.88
N ALA A 312 24.27 -7.51 -4.60
CA ALA A 312 23.67 -6.86 -5.76
C ALA A 312 23.28 -7.87 -6.86
N LYS A 313 24.09 -8.91 -7.07
CA LYS A 313 23.85 -9.96 -8.07
C LYS A 313 22.83 -11.03 -7.65
N SER A 314 22.43 -11.07 -6.39
CA SER A 314 21.53 -12.14 -5.87
C SER A 314 20.09 -12.08 -6.39
N GLY A 315 19.65 -10.96 -6.95
CA GLY A 315 18.25 -10.76 -7.36
C GLY A 315 17.29 -10.37 -6.23
N VAL A 316 17.70 -10.46 -4.97
CA VAL A 316 16.93 -10.05 -3.80
C VAL A 316 16.69 -8.52 -3.83
N ASN A 317 15.55 -8.03 -3.36
CA ASN A 317 15.31 -6.60 -3.16
C ASN A 317 16.23 -6.07 -2.05
N ILE A 318 16.89 -4.93 -2.27
CA ILE A 318 17.96 -4.45 -1.41
C ILE A 318 17.74 -2.99 -1.04
N VAL A 319 17.96 -2.66 0.23
CA VAL A 319 18.16 -1.28 0.71
C VAL A 319 19.65 -0.98 0.77
N LEU A 320 20.05 0.11 0.13
CA LEU A 320 21.41 0.62 0.12
C LEU A 320 21.45 1.97 0.86
N ASP A 321 22.23 2.02 1.94
CA ASP A 321 22.40 3.23 2.75
C ASP A 321 23.88 3.52 2.99
N ALA A 322 24.24 4.72 3.38
CA ALA A 322 25.59 5.14 3.76
C ALA A 322 26.66 4.73 2.71
N GLU A 323 27.70 3.98 3.13
CA GLU A 323 28.81 3.60 2.26
C GLU A 323 28.39 2.78 1.04
N ALA A 324 27.30 2.02 1.10
CA ALA A 324 26.79 1.29 -0.06
C ALA A 324 26.30 2.24 -1.16
N ILE A 325 25.74 3.40 -0.79
CA ILE A 325 25.35 4.46 -1.73
C ILE A 325 26.60 5.02 -2.46
N ARG A 326 27.65 5.28 -1.70
CA ARG A 326 28.91 5.77 -2.26
C ARG A 326 29.52 4.77 -3.24
N MET A 327 29.60 3.48 -2.88
CA MET A 327 30.11 2.42 -3.76
C MET A 327 29.29 2.31 -5.04
N ALA A 328 27.96 2.45 -4.97
CA ALA A 328 27.10 2.46 -6.14
C ALA A 328 27.37 3.65 -7.06
N GLY A 329 27.60 4.84 -6.48
CA GLY A 329 27.96 6.05 -7.24
C GLY A 329 29.32 5.96 -7.94
N GLU A 330 30.27 5.22 -7.38
CA GLU A 330 31.58 4.93 -7.99
C GLU A 330 31.50 3.84 -9.10
N GLY A 331 30.32 3.25 -9.33
CA GLY A 331 30.11 2.26 -10.38
C GLY A 331 30.49 0.82 -9.99
N ASP A 332 30.64 0.54 -8.71
CA ASP A 332 31.01 -0.79 -8.20
C ASP A 332 29.93 -1.84 -8.43
N ILE A 333 28.67 -1.43 -8.64
CA ILE A 333 27.52 -2.31 -8.92
C ILE A 333 26.66 -1.79 -10.07
N GLU A 334 25.99 -2.71 -10.75
CA GLU A 334 24.90 -2.38 -11.67
C GLU A 334 23.62 -2.11 -10.87
N ILE A 335 23.06 -0.90 -11.04
CA ILE A 335 21.79 -0.50 -10.42
C ILE A 335 20.65 -1.15 -11.19
N ARG A 336 19.70 -1.76 -10.48
CA ARG A 336 18.58 -2.50 -11.06
C ARG A 336 17.29 -2.33 -10.29
N LYS A 337 16.20 -2.79 -10.89
CA LYS A 337 14.90 -2.92 -10.21
C LYS A 337 15.03 -3.70 -8.91
N GLY A 338 14.31 -3.26 -7.88
CA GLY A 338 14.35 -3.87 -6.55
C GLY A 338 15.40 -3.27 -5.61
N MET A 339 16.18 -2.28 -6.07
CA MET A 339 17.11 -1.52 -5.22
C MET A 339 16.43 -0.24 -4.71
N VAL A 340 16.56 0.01 -3.42
CA VAL A 340 16.14 1.25 -2.74
C VAL A 340 17.39 1.94 -2.21
N PHE A 341 17.62 3.15 -2.65
CA PHE A 341 18.67 4.02 -2.12
C PHE A 341 18.06 5.02 -1.15
N THR A 342 18.69 5.22 0.01
CA THR A 342 18.22 6.14 1.06
C THR A 342 19.19 7.31 1.29
N PRO A 343 19.57 8.08 0.24
CA PRO A 343 20.57 9.13 0.38
C PRO A 343 20.05 10.35 1.12
N HIS A 344 20.91 11.00 1.93
CA HIS A 344 20.79 12.43 2.22
C HIS A 344 21.38 13.25 1.07
N SER A 345 21.26 14.58 1.13
CA SER A 345 21.66 15.48 0.03
C SER A 345 23.10 15.25 -0.49
N THR A 346 24.06 15.02 0.40
CA THR A 346 25.45 14.78 0.00
C THR A 346 25.64 13.42 -0.65
N GLU A 347 25.02 12.37 -0.09
CA GLU A 347 25.03 11.02 -0.64
C GLU A 347 24.36 10.97 -2.00
N PHE A 348 23.27 11.75 -2.18
CA PHE A 348 22.60 11.86 -3.48
C PHE A 348 23.52 12.41 -4.57
N LYS A 349 24.31 13.47 -4.25
CA LYS A 349 25.31 14.01 -5.17
C LYS A 349 26.41 13.00 -5.50
N LEU A 350 26.86 12.23 -4.52
CA LEU A 350 27.85 11.16 -4.72
C LEU A 350 27.30 10.04 -5.60
N LEU A 351 26.04 9.65 -5.41
CA LEU A 351 25.39 8.59 -6.17
C LEU A 351 25.15 8.99 -7.63
N THR A 352 24.68 10.21 -7.84
CA THR A 352 24.07 10.61 -9.12
C THR A 352 24.89 11.62 -9.91
N GLY A 353 25.78 12.37 -9.26
CA GLY A 353 26.45 13.54 -9.83
C GLY A 353 25.53 14.77 -10.00
N MET A 354 24.28 14.72 -9.53
CA MET A 354 23.27 15.76 -9.70
C MET A 354 22.98 16.49 -8.39
N GLU A 355 22.42 17.70 -8.48
CA GLU A 355 21.93 18.42 -7.31
C GLU A 355 20.69 17.70 -6.73
N PRO A 356 20.57 17.62 -5.36
CA PRO A 356 19.44 17.00 -4.72
C PRO A 356 18.16 17.80 -4.98
N GLY A 357 17.09 17.11 -5.36
CA GLY A 357 15.79 17.70 -5.65
C GLY A 357 14.87 16.71 -6.32
N ARG A 358 13.58 17.04 -6.36
CA ARG A 358 12.52 16.15 -6.88
C ARG A 358 12.79 15.72 -8.31
N GLU A 359 13.00 16.66 -9.23
CA GLU A 359 13.20 16.38 -10.66
C GLU A 359 14.40 15.46 -10.92
N ASN A 360 15.52 15.72 -10.23
CA ASN A 360 16.73 14.91 -10.39
C ASN A 360 16.58 13.52 -9.73
N ALA A 361 15.84 13.41 -8.63
CA ALA A 361 15.53 12.13 -8.00
C ALA A 361 14.61 11.29 -8.91
N GLU A 362 13.54 11.88 -9.45
CA GLU A 362 12.62 11.24 -10.40
C GLU A 362 13.37 10.78 -11.65
N LYS A 363 14.20 11.66 -12.23
CA LYS A 363 15.00 11.32 -13.40
C LYS A 363 15.95 10.15 -13.15
N PHE A 364 16.71 10.18 -12.06
CA PHE A 364 17.66 9.11 -11.75
C PHE A 364 16.95 7.78 -11.47
N ALA A 365 15.87 7.81 -10.69
CA ALA A 365 15.08 6.63 -10.38
C ALA A 365 14.50 5.99 -11.66
N HIS A 366 13.94 6.81 -12.57
CA HIS A 366 13.44 6.35 -13.86
C HIS A 366 14.55 5.73 -14.72
N ASP A 367 15.65 6.48 -14.94
CA ASP A 367 16.74 6.05 -15.83
C ASP A 367 17.44 4.78 -15.35
N ARG A 368 17.46 4.53 -14.03
CA ARG A 368 18.10 3.36 -13.39
C ARG A 368 17.12 2.27 -12.95
N ASN A 369 15.82 2.49 -13.13
CA ASN A 369 14.77 1.56 -12.69
C ASN A 369 14.94 1.14 -11.23
N CYS A 370 15.09 2.12 -10.33
CA CYS A 370 15.27 1.91 -8.89
C CYS A 370 14.35 2.82 -8.08
N VAL A 371 14.39 2.70 -6.76
CA VAL A 371 13.69 3.60 -5.84
C VAL A 371 14.71 4.53 -5.18
N ILE A 372 14.42 5.82 -5.18
CA ILE A 372 15.15 6.83 -4.40
C ILE A 372 14.26 7.32 -3.26
N LEU A 373 14.75 7.22 -2.04
CA LEU A 373 14.23 7.90 -0.86
C LEU A 373 15.24 9.00 -0.50
N LEU A 374 15.09 10.19 -1.08
CA LEU A 374 15.93 11.34 -0.78
C LEU A 374 15.51 11.95 0.56
N LYS A 375 16.37 11.78 1.57
CA LYS A 375 16.14 12.24 2.95
C LYS A 375 16.24 13.77 3.05
N GLY A 376 15.28 14.41 3.75
CA GLY A 376 15.25 15.84 4.02
C GLY A 376 14.23 16.24 5.08
N THR A 377 13.94 17.52 5.24
CA THR A 377 12.79 17.99 6.03
C THR A 377 11.49 17.44 5.45
N THR A 378 11.41 17.38 4.12
CA THR A 378 10.45 16.56 3.38
C THR A 378 11.24 15.48 2.66
N ASP A 379 10.94 14.21 2.91
CA ASP A 379 11.54 13.14 2.14
C ASP A 379 10.81 13.00 0.80
N ILE A 380 11.57 12.74 -0.27
CA ILE A 380 11.05 12.51 -1.61
C ILE A 380 11.27 11.05 -1.95
N ILE A 381 10.21 10.29 -2.08
CA ILE A 381 10.27 8.87 -2.41
C ILE A 381 9.75 8.67 -3.82
N THR A 382 10.58 8.15 -4.72
CA THR A 382 10.21 8.07 -6.13
C THR A 382 10.76 6.84 -6.84
N THR A 383 9.98 6.36 -7.82
CA THR A 383 10.40 5.40 -8.86
C THR A 383 10.72 6.10 -10.19
N GLY A 384 10.51 7.43 -10.24
CA GLY A 384 10.52 8.19 -11.48
C GLY A 384 9.15 8.29 -12.17
N GLU A 385 8.28 7.29 -11.98
CA GLU A 385 6.88 7.33 -12.45
C GLU A 385 5.93 7.76 -11.34
N ASN A 386 6.15 7.27 -10.13
CA ASN A 386 5.36 7.56 -8.94
C ASN A 386 6.24 8.28 -7.93
N THR A 387 5.73 9.36 -7.35
CA THR A 387 6.42 10.14 -6.31
C THR A 387 5.47 10.44 -5.16
N ILE A 388 5.88 10.11 -3.95
CA ILE A 388 5.20 10.45 -2.70
C ILE A 388 6.15 11.30 -1.85
N LEU A 389 5.60 12.34 -1.23
CA LEU A 389 6.30 13.19 -0.29
C LEU A 389 5.98 12.78 1.14
N SER A 390 6.98 12.68 1.99
CA SER A 390 6.77 12.39 3.41
C SER A 390 7.22 13.59 4.24
N HIS A 391 6.25 14.22 4.89
CA HIS A 391 6.44 15.40 5.72
C HIS A 391 6.53 15.06 7.19
N GLY A 392 6.98 16.02 8.01
CA GLY A 392 7.01 15.89 9.45
C GLY A 392 8.40 15.58 10.01
N GLY A 393 8.43 14.94 11.18
CA GLY A 393 9.64 14.71 11.95
C GLY A 393 9.91 15.81 12.96
N SER A 394 10.99 15.65 13.70
CA SER A 394 11.48 16.61 14.69
C SER A 394 12.87 17.13 14.29
N PRO A 395 13.24 18.38 14.59
CA PRO A 395 14.61 18.86 14.44
C PRO A 395 15.63 17.98 15.16
N ARG A 396 15.23 17.30 16.24
CA ARG A 396 16.06 16.36 17.00
C ARG A 396 16.48 15.15 16.15
N MET A 397 15.73 14.78 15.12
CA MET A 397 16.08 13.69 14.22
C MET A 397 17.34 13.95 13.36
N ALA A 398 17.94 15.14 13.44
CA ALA A 398 19.27 15.37 12.88
C ALA A 398 20.39 14.62 13.62
N MET A 399 20.09 13.91 14.72
CA MET A 399 21.05 13.05 15.44
C MET A 399 21.43 11.81 14.60
N GLY A 400 22.62 11.25 14.85
CA GLY A 400 23.05 9.99 14.24
C GLY A 400 22.14 8.82 14.63
N GLY A 401 21.86 7.92 13.68
CA GLY A 401 21.07 6.71 13.90
C GLY A 401 19.65 6.75 13.32
N THR A 402 19.08 7.92 13.06
CA THR A 402 17.72 8.04 12.47
C THR A 402 17.67 7.52 11.03
N GLY A 403 18.76 7.68 10.28
CA GLY A 403 18.93 7.05 8.95
C GLY A 403 19.01 5.53 9.04
N ASP A 404 19.72 5.01 10.06
CA ASP A 404 19.81 3.56 10.30
C ASP A 404 18.43 2.97 10.67
N ILE A 405 17.60 3.68 11.46
CA ILE A 405 16.21 3.29 11.72
C ILE A 405 15.43 3.21 10.39
N LEU A 406 15.54 4.23 9.55
CA LEU A 406 14.85 4.29 8.25
C LEU A 406 15.26 3.15 7.33
N ALA A 407 16.56 2.87 7.21
CA ALA A 407 17.08 1.78 6.41
C ALA A 407 16.61 0.41 6.94
N GLY A 408 16.62 0.22 8.26
CA GLY A 408 16.13 -0.98 8.93
C GLY A 408 14.64 -1.23 8.69
N LEU A 409 13.80 -0.21 8.91
CA LEU A 409 12.35 -0.28 8.64
C LEU A 409 12.07 -0.62 7.18
N THR A 410 12.73 0.07 6.23
CA THR A 410 12.56 -0.16 4.80
C THR A 410 12.90 -1.61 4.44
N GLY A 411 14.03 -2.13 4.94
CA GLY A 411 14.43 -3.52 4.71
C GLY A 411 13.47 -4.53 5.36
N GLY A 412 13.00 -4.23 6.57
CA GLY A 412 12.01 -5.02 7.27
C GLY A 412 10.73 -5.16 6.45
N PHE A 413 10.15 -4.06 5.96
CA PHE A 413 8.95 -4.06 5.12
C PHE A 413 9.15 -4.78 3.79
N ILE A 414 10.30 -4.58 3.11
CA ILE A 414 10.65 -5.33 1.91
C ILE A 414 10.66 -6.84 2.20
N SER A 415 11.28 -7.25 3.31
CA SER A 415 11.37 -8.67 3.66
C SER A 415 10.01 -9.30 3.91
N ARG A 416 9.03 -8.53 4.33
CA ARG A 416 7.62 -8.91 4.51
C ARG A 416 6.86 -9.06 3.19
N GLY A 417 7.45 -8.72 2.04
CA GLY A 417 6.83 -8.83 0.73
C GLY A 417 6.21 -7.54 0.20
N MET A 418 6.36 -6.42 0.90
CA MET A 418 5.96 -5.12 0.35
C MET A 418 6.86 -4.74 -0.84
N SER A 419 6.30 -4.04 -1.82
CA SER A 419 7.11 -3.50 -2.92
C SER A 419 8.19 -2.54 -2.38
N PRO A 420 9.36 -2.44 -3.05
CA PRO A 420 10.42 -1.53 -2.62
C PRO A 420 9.95 -0.08 -2.44
N PHE A 421 9.10 0.42 -3.32
CA PHE A 421 8.54 1.76 -3.25
C PHE A 421 7.65 1.94 -2.01
N ARG A 422 6.65 1.07 -1.82
CA ARG A 422 5.74 1.16 -0.68
C ARG A 422 6.44 0.96 0.65
N SER A 423 7.47 0.10 0.69
CA SER A 423 8.32 -0.09 1.86
C SER A 423 9.05 1.20 2.25
N ALA A 424 9.61 1.91 1.27
CA ALA A 424 10.31 3.17 1.49
C ALA A 424 9.33 4.28 1.96
N VAL A 425 8.12 4.34 1.37
CA VAL A 425 7.11 5.34 1.76
C VAL A 425 6.63 5.10 3.19
N LEU A 426 6.23 3.86 3.53
CA LEU A 426 5.78 3.52 4.89
C LEU A 426 6.90 3.73 5.91
N ALA A 427 8.14 3.33 5.61
CA ALA A 427 9.28 3.52 6.51
C ALA A 427 9.54 5.00 6.79
N SER A 428 9.52 5.85 5.76
CA SER A 428 9.68 7.30 5.91
C SER A 428 8.54 7.90 6.75
N PHE A 429 7.29 7.56 6.44
CA PHE A 429 6.14 8.02 7.20
C PHE A 429 6.24 7.65 8.69
N ILE A 430 6.47 6.38 9.01
CA ILE A 430 6.59 5.90 10.39
C ILE A 430 7.78 6.56 11.10
N ASN A 431 8.95 6.67 10.46
CA ASN A 431 10.13 7.28 11.07
C ASN A 431 9.88 8.76 11.41
N LYS A 432 9.26 9.53 10.51
CA LYS A 432 8.92 10.95 10.75
C LYS A 432 7.87 11.11 11.84
N LYS A 433 6.80 10.31 11.80
CA LYS A 433 5.76 10.32 12.84
C LYS A 433 6.30 9.90 14.20
N ASN A 434 7.27 9.00 14.22
CA ASN A 434 7.99 8.63 15.45
C ASN A 434 8.74 9.82 16.06
N GLY A 435 9.46 10.59 15.23
CA GLY A 435 10.11 11.82 15.69
C GLY A 435 9.14 12.88 16.23
N GLU A 436 7.98 13.06 15.57
CA GLU A 436 6.92 13.96 16.05
C GLU A 436 6.33 13.50 17.39
N ASP A 437 6.06 12.20 17.53
CA ASP A 437 5.54 11.61 18.76
C ASP A 437 6.54 11.79 19.91
N MET A 438 7.82 11.50 19.68
CA MET A 438 8.85 11.71 20.68
C MET A 438 8.97 13.17 21.11
N GLU A 439 8.94 14.13 20.18
CA GLU A 439 8.96 15.55 20.49
C GLU A 439 7.74 15.96 21.33
N LYS A 440 6.56 15.45 20.98
CA LYS A 440 5.32 15.74 21.71
C LYS A 440 5.36 15.28 23.17
N TYR A 441 5.94 14.08 23.44
CA TYR A 441 5.97 13.51 24.78
C TYR A 441 7.20 13.91 25.61
N SER A 442 8.33 14.14 24.98
CA SER A 442 9.63 14.34 25.64
C SER A 442 10.33 15.64 25.23
N SER A 443 9.69 16.50 24.43
CA SER A 443 10.34 17.64 23.78
C SER A 443 11.57 17.14 23.00
N TYR A 444 12.74 17.72 23.20
CA TYR A 444 14.00 17.26 22.56
C TYR A 444 14.78 16.23 23.39
N TRP A 445 14.23 15.76 24.52
CA TRP A 445 14.89 14.82 25.43
C TRP A 445 14.58 13.38 25.07
N PHE A 446 14.94 12.97 23.87
CA PHE A 446 14.84 11.58 23.41
C PHE A 446 16.08 11.18 22.58
N GLY A 447 16.39 9.91 22.58
CA GLY A 447 17.47 9.31 21.83
C GLY A 447 16.98 8.24 20.84
N ILE A 448 17.93 7.55 20.26
CA ILE A 448 17.66 6.48 19.27
C ILE A 448 16.93 5.30 19.92
N ASP A 449 17.28 4.94 21.15
CA ASP A 449 16.63 3.83 21.84
C ASP A 449 15.16 4.13 22.11
N ASP A 450 14.82 5.37 22.52
CA ASP A 450 13.43 5.79 22.71
C ASP A 450 12.65 5.69 21.39
N MET A 451 13.26 6.12 20.27
CA MET A 451 12.63 6.00 18.96
C MET A 451 12.39 4.53 18.55
N ILE A 452 13.36 3.64 18.80
CA ILE A 452 13.23 2.21 18.46
C ILE A 452 12.10 1.58 19.30
N GLU A 453 12.06 1.86 20.61
CA GLU A 453 11.04 1.33 21.52
C GLU A 453 9.62 1.79 21.14
N ASN A 454 9.47 2.99 20.57
CA ASN A 454 8.18 3.53 20.14
C ASN A 454 7.70 2.98 18.78
N LEU A 455 8.55 2.31 17.98
CA LEU A 455 8.14 1.82 16.66
C LEU A 455 6.97 0.83 16.71
N ASN A 456 7.04 -0.18 17.57
CA ASN A 456 5.96 -1.18 17.70
C ASN A 456 4.63 -0.58 18.20
N PRO A 457 4.59 0.29 19.22
CA PRO A 457 3.39 1.05 19.58
C PRO A 457 2.81 1.83 18.40
N MET A 458 3.64 2.53 17.64
CA MET A 458 3.20 3.29 16.47
C MET A 458 2.61 2.39 15.38
N MET A 459 3.31 1.33 14.98
CA MET A 459 2.81 0.38 13.99
C MET A 459 1.47 -0.19 14.41
N ARG A 460 1.30 -0.56 15.67
CA ARG A 460 0.02 -1.05 16.22
C ARG A 460 -1.07 0.00 16.12
N LYS A 461 -0.78 1.27 16.45
CA LYS A 461 -1.72 2.39 16.40
C LYS A 461 -2.25 2.58 14.97
N TYR A 462 -1.37 2.72 13.99
CA TYR A 462 -1.76 2.93 12.59
C TYR A 462 -2.45 1.70 11.99
N TYR A 463 -2.00 0.50 12.34
CA TYR A 463 -2.65 -0.74 11.91
C TYR A 463 -4.09 -0.85 12.45
N ALA A 464 -4.28 -0.57 13.74
CA ALA A 464 -5.61 -0.57 14.36
C ALA A 464 -6.54 0.48 13.77
N PHE A 465 -6.02 1.70 13.48
CA PHE A 465 -6.78 2.76 12.80
C PHE A 465 -7.24 2.31 11.40
N ALA A 466 -6.34 1.78 10.59
CA ALA A 466 -6.64 1.33 9.23
C ALA A 466 -7.67 0.18 9.17
N HIS A 467 -7.82 -0.57 10.27
CA HIS A 467 -8.78 -1.67 10.40
C HIS A 467 -10.04 -1.29 11.20
N GLY A 468 -10.22 -0.01 11.55
CA GLY A 468 -11.38 0.47 12.29
C GLY A 468 -11.49 -0.04 13.72
N THR A 469 -10.37 -0.48 14.33
CA THR A 469 -10.32 -1.01 15.69
C THR A 469 -9.61 -0.08 16.70
N GLY A 470 -9.17 1.11 16.24
CA GLY A 470 -8.49 2.11 17.06
C GLY A 470 -8.59 3.52 16.48
N ASN A 471 -8.24 4.52 17.30
CA ASN A 471 -8.16 5.93 16.93
C ASN A 471 -6.69 6.39 16.87
N LEU A 472 -6.41 7.43 16.05
CA LEU A 472 -5.09 8.07 15.98
C LEU A 472 -4.84 9.07 17.08
#